data_26998ea5fd8924924f5ed530ab1792a3
#
_entry.id   26998ea5fd8924924f5ed530ab1792a3
#
_cell.length_a   1.000
_cell.length_b   1.000
_cell.length_c   1.000
_cell.angle_alpha   90.00
_cell.angle_beta   90.00
_cell.angle_gamma   90.00
#
_symmetry.space_group_name_H-M   'P 1'
#
loop_
_entity.id
_entity.type
_entity.pdbx_description
1 polymer ?
#
loop_
_entity_poly.entity_id
_entity_poly.type
_entity_poly.pdbx_seq_one_letter_code
_entity_poly.pdbx_strand_id
1 'polypeptide(L)'
;MLFHQHWEPKGHTFGTCMSSPNSNLMYVNIPKCASSWTKPNLQDLGWQFYNFHKDHMTHKHALVVLRDPVERWLSGVVEYFTLYHENIDTTQFNSAFYDLLMDQLTFDDHTEKQVYFVEGLDPNRCTYMLCDENYRKNFTSWLHNQGIQSKDYSRYNYQHTTAGNPTRRRFKEIFAPLIDNPKYIEKLKKHFHLDYRLIWSVRFYGNQQLTSIHTG
;
A
#
# COMPACT_ATOMS: atom_id res chain seq x y z
N MET A 1 -10.55 20.49 13.52
CA MET A 1 -10.92 19.06 13.40
C MET A 1 -9.71 18.34 12.83
N LEU A 2 -9.16 17.36 13.56
CA LEU A 2 -7.88 16.70 13.21
C LEU A 2 -7.98 15.67 12.10
N PHE A 3 -9.20 15.15 11.83
CA PHE A 3 -9.41 14.10 10.84
C PHE A 3 -10.49 14.53 9.86
N HIS A 4 -10.36 14.12 8.60
CA HIS A 4 -11.43 14.30 7.62
C HIS A 4 -12.64 13.48 8.06
N GLN A 5 -13.76 14.15 8.34
CA GLN A 5 -14.96 13.53 8.94
C GLN A 5 -15.67 12.50 8.04
N HIS A 6 -15.31 12.40 6.76
CA HIS A 6 -16.07 11.63 5.77
C HIS A 6 -15.15 10.87 4.81
N TRP A 7 -14.08 10.24 5.34
CA TRP A 7 -13.40 9.26 4.52
C TRP A 7 -14.28 8.01 4.45
N GLU A 8 -14.91 7.79 3.32
CA GLU A 8 -15.59 6.55 3.00
C GLU A 8 -14.84 5.86 1.87
N PRO A 9 -14.50 4.57 2.01
CA PRO A 9 -13.97 3.79 0.91
C PRO A 9 -14.93 3.84 -0.27
N LYS A 10 -14.46 4.28 -1.42
CA LYS A 10 -15.32 4.41 -2.61
C LYS A 10 -15.61 3.05 -3.30
N GLY A 11 -15.62 1.95 -2.54
CA GLY A 11 -15.86 0.61 -3.03
C GLY A 11 -14.83 0.14 -4.07
N HIS A 12 -15.25 -0.69 -5.01
CA HIS A 12 -14.38 -1.34 -6.02
C HIS A 12 -13.71 -0.38 -7.03
N THR A 13 -13.97 0.92 -6.96
CA THR A 13 -13.33 1.95 -7.79
C THR A 13 -12.22 2.68 -7.08
N PHE A 14 -11.80 2.15 -5.92
CA PHE A 14 -10.85 2.79 -5.05
C PHE A 14 -9.41 2.61 -5.55
N GLY A 15 -8.74 3.74 -5.76
CA GLY A 15 -7.34 3.77 -6.12
C GLY A 15 -7.04 4.03 -7.59
N THR A 16 -5.78 4.03 -7.89
CA THR A 16 -5.23 4.17 -9.23
C THR A 16 -4.50 2.91 -9.64
N CYS A 17 -4.40 2.67 -10.93
CA CYS A 17 -3.55 1.61 -11.46
C CYS A 17 -2.65 2.16 -12.55
N MET A 18 -1.65 1.39 -12.93
CA MET A 18 -0.86 1.64 -14.13
C MET A 18 -1.02 0.47 -15.08
N SER A 19 -1.16 0.76 -16.36
CA SER A 19 -1.30 -0.25 -17.40
C SER A 19 -0.17 -0.18 -18.39
N SER A 20 0.34 -1.34 -18.77
CA SER A 20 1.29 -1.48 -19.86
C SER A 20 0.63 -1.13 -21.19
N PRO A 21 1.27 -0.33 -22.06
CA PRO A 21 0.72 0.02 -23.37
C PRO A 21 0.76 -1.19 -24.35
N ASN A 22 1.72 -2.08 -24.15
CA ASN A 22 2.05 -3.15 -25.11
C ASN A 22 1.75 -4.56 -24.60
N SER A 23 1.14 -4.68 -23.42
CA SER A 23 0.83 -5.99 -22.83
C SER A 23 -0.45 -5.97 -22.03
N ASN A 24 -0.95 -7.15 -21.71
CA ASN A 24 -2.14 -7.31 -20.88
C ASN A 24 -1.84 -7.26 -19.37
N LEU A 25 -0.91 -6.37 -18.98
CA LEU A 25 -0.45 -6.23 -17.60
C LEU A 25 -0.92 -4.93 -17.00
N MET A 26 -1.19 -4.96 -15.70
CA MET A 26 -1.45 -3.76 -14.89
C MET A 26 -0.76 -3.86 -13.52
N TYR A 27 -0.52 -2.73 -12.91
CA TYR A 27 -0.08 -2.59 -11.53
C TYR A 27 -1.17 -1.90 -10.71
N VAL A 28 -1.59 -2.53 -9.62
CA VAL A 28 -2.52 -1.94 -8.66
C VAL A 28 -1.75 -1.10 -7.67
N ASN A 29 -1.99 0.21 -7.69
CA ASN A 29 -1.28 1.13 -6.82
C ASN A 29 -1.91 1.16 -5.43
N ILE A 30 -1.38 0.36 -4.51
CA ILE A 30 -1.70 0.45 -3.10
C ILE A 30 -0.73 1.45 -2.45
N PRO A 31 -1.21 2.58 -1.88
CA PRO A 31 -0.34 3.55 -1.23
C PRO A 31 0.50 2.91 -0.13
N LYS A 32 1.75 3.36 0.03
CA LYS A 32 2.73 2.89 1.03
C LYS A 32 3.22 1.44 0.85
N CYS A 33 2.87 0.78 -0.29
CA CYS A 33 3.39 -0.52 -0.70
C CYS A 33 4.43 -0.35 -1.82
N ALA A 34 5.58 0.26 -1.52
CA ALA A 34 6.67 0.58 -2.45
C ALA A 34 6.27 1.43 -3.67
N SER A 35 5.10 2.07 -3.68
CA SER A 35 4.56 2.79 -4.84
C SER A 35 5.46 3.93 -5.34
N SER A 36 6.17 4.62 -4.45
CA SER A 36 7.13 5.68 -4.81
C SER A 36 8.37 5.18 -5.57
N TRP A 37 8.69 3.89 -5.45
CA TRP A 37 9.72 3.24 -6.25
C TRP A 37 9.15 2.58 -7.51
N THR A 38 8.01 1.90 -7.39
CA THR A 38 7.40 1.11 -8.48
C THR A 38 6.90 1.99 -9.61
N LYS A 39 6.15 3.06 -9.28
CA LYS A 39 5.52 3.93 -10.28
C LYS A 39 6.52 4.57 -11.25
N PRO A 40 7.60 5.22 -10.80
CA PRO A 40 8.58 5.78 -11.73
C PRO A 40 9.23 4.73 -12.64
N ASN A 41 9.52 3.53 -12.11
CA ASN A 41 10.08 2.46 -12.92
C ASN A 41 9.12 1.97 -14.01
N LEU A 42 7.82 1.88 -13.71
CA LEU A 42 6.80 1.54 -14.69
C LEU A 42 6.60 2.67 -15.70
N GLN A 43 6.67 3.94 -15.28
CA GLN A 43 6.61 5.08 -16.19
C GLN A 43 7.77 5.09 -17.18
N ASP A 44 8.99 4.75 -16.74
CA ASP A 44 10.17 4.61 -17.62
C ASP A 44 9.98 3.51 -18.68
N LEU A 45 9.11 2.53 -18.42
CA LEU A 45 8.67 1.49 -19.34
C LEU A 45 7.46 1.91 -20.19
N GLY A 46 7.02 3.16 -20.11
CA GLY A 46 5.88 3.70 -20.85
C GLY A 46 4.51 3.36 -20.28
N TRP A 47 4.45 2.80 -19.07
CA TRP A 47 3.15 2.52 -18.43
C TRP A 47 2.44 3.81 -18.08
N GLN A 48 1.11 3.81 -18.24
CA GLN A 48 0.27 4.98 -18.03
C GLN A 48 -0.67 4.77 -16.82
N PHE A 49 -0.99 5.88 -16.15
CA PHE A 49 -1.97 5.89 -15.07
C PHE A 49 -3.39 5.82 -15.61
N TYR A 50 -4.21 5.04 -14.92
CA TYR A 50 -5.65 4.98 -15.11
C TYR A 50 -6.35 5.03 -13.75
N ASN A 51 -7.53 5.63 -13.73
CA ASN A 51 -8.45 5.41 -12.63
C ASN A 51 -8.94 3.96 -12.69
N PHE A 52 -9.05 3.34 -11.54
CA PHE A 52 -9.52 1.96 -11.44
C PHE A 52 -11.00 1.91 -11.81
N HIS A 53 -11.32 1.37 -12.98
CA HIS A 53 -12.67 1.01 -13.39
C HIS A 53 -12.74 -0.50 -13.56
N LYS A 54 -13.62 -1.14 -12.80
CA LYS A 54 -13.80 -2.60 -12.77
C LYS A 54 -13.94 -3.21 -14.17
N ASP A 55 -14.70 -2.57 -15.04
CA ASP A 55 -15.04 -3.10 -16.37
C ASP A 55 -13.85 -3.12 -17.34
N HIS A 56 -12.86 -2.25 -17.14
CA HIS A 56 -11.66 -2.21 -17.98
C HIS A 56 -10.55 -3.16 -17.51
N MET A 57 -10.69 -3.75 -16.33
CA MET A 57 -9.62 -4.47 -15.65
C MET A 57 -9.79 -5.99 -15.63
N THR A 58 -10.97 -6.49 -15.97
CA THR A 58 -11.31 -7.92 -15.90
C THR A 58 -10.44 -8.81 -16.79
N HIS A 59 -9.77 -8.23 -17.78
CA HIS A 59 -8.97 -8.98 -18.75
C HIS A 59 -7.45 -8.88 -18.51
N LYS A 60 -6.99 -8.05 -17.59
CA LYS A 60 -5.56 -7.81 -17.36
C LYS A 60 -5.00 -8.66 -16.23
N HIS A 61 -3.72 -9.01 -16.35
CA HIS A 61 -2.96 -9.59 -15.24
C HIS A 61 -2.45 -8.48 -14.33
N ALA A 62 -2.86 -8.52 -13.07
CA ALA A 62 -2.54 -7.51 -12.09
C ALA A 62 -1.28 -7.88 -11.28
N LEU A 63 -0.32 -6.97 -11.19
CA LEU A 63 0.68 -6.98 -10.14
C LEU A 63 0.12 -6.24 -8.93
N VAL A 64 0.08 -6.92 -7.80
CA VAL A 64 -0.35 -6.39 -6.50
C VAL A 64 0.82 -6.46 -5.53
N VAL A 65 1.19 -5.33 -4.94
CA VAL A 65 2.26 -5.27 -3.94
C VAL A 65 1.64 -5.03 -2.58
N LEU A 66 1.89 -5.96 -1.65
CA LEU A 66 1.39 -5.92 -0.28
C LEU A 66 2.53 -5.64 0.70
N ARG A 67 2.21 -5.02 1.81
CA ARG A 67 3.14 -4.73 2.91
C ARG A 67 2.54 -5.16 4.24
N ASP A 68 3.39 -5.39 5.26
CA ASP A 68 2.89 -5.56 6.63
C ASP A 68 1.88 -4.45 6.97
N PRO A 69 0.66 -4.79 7.41
CA PRO A 69 -0.42 -3.82 7.56
C PRO A 69 -0.14 -2.76 8.62
N VAL A 70 0.54 -3.12 9.71
CA VAL A 70 0.89 -2.18 10.79
C VAL A 70 1.97 -1.21 10.33
N GLU A 71 3.03 -1.70 9.67
CA GLU A 71 4.07 -0.84 9.10
C GLU A 71 3.53 0.08 8.01
N ARG A 72 2.62 -0.45 7.18
CA ARG A 72 1.95 0.32 6.15
C ARG A 72 1.10 1.43 6.77
N TRP A 73 0.28 1.10 7.77
CA TRP A 73 -0.56 2.05 8.50
C TRP A 73 0.27 3.17 9.11
N LEU A 74 1.34 2.84 9.84
CA LEU A 74 2.24 3.84 10.42
C LEU A 74 2.80 4.78 9.34
N SER A 75 3.24 4.22 8.21
CA SER A 75 3.71 5.02 7.07
C SER A 75 2.60 5.89 6.47
N GLY A 76 1.35 5.44 6.51
CA GLY A 76 0.16 6.16 6.08
C GLY A 76 -0.15 7.34 7.01
N VAL A 77 -0.16 7.11 8.32
CA VAL A 77 -0.37 8.17 9.34
C VAL A 77 0.69 9.27 9.19
N VAL A 78 1.95 8.90 9.07
CA VAL A 78 3.05 9.86 8.83
C VAL A 78 2.80 10.69 7.57
N GLU A 79 2.35 10.06 6.48
CA GLU A 79 2.02 10.77 5.24
C GLU A 79 0.84 11.71 5.43
N TYR A 80 -0.25 11.23 6.03
CA TYR A 80 -1.44 12.02 6.31
C TYR A 80 -1.10 13.30 7.08
N PHE A 81 -0.36 13.18 8.18
CA PHE A 81 0.04 14.34 8.97
C PHE A 81 1.03 15.25 8.23
N THR A 82 1.89 14.70 7.39
CA THR A 82 2.80 15.49 6.55
C THR A 82 2.04 16.33 5.53
N LEU A 83 0.97 15.78 4.93
CA LEU A 83 0.20 16.46 3.88
C LEU A 83 -0.81 17.47 4.44
N TYR A 84 -1.45 17.14 5.53
CA TYR A 84 -2.62 17.91 6.01
C TYR A 84 -2.41 18.64 7.33
N HIS A 85 -1.36 18.30 8.08
CA HIS A 85 -1.10 18.82 9.42
C HIS A 85 0.37 19.20 9.64
N GLU A 86 1.04 19.67 8.61
CA GLU A 86 2.47 20.03 8.67
C GLU A 86 2.84 20.95 9.83
N ASN A 87 1.97 21.94 10.13
CA ASN A 87 2.19 22.97 11.14
C ASN A 87 1.48 22.69 12.48
N ILE A 88 0.99 21.45 12.71
CA ILE A 88 0.30 21.13 13.96
C ILE A 88 1.25 21.24 15.15
N ASP A 89 0.72 21.78 16.25
CA ASP A 89 1.42 21.78 17.54
C ASP A 89 1.49 20.36 18.11
N THR A 90 2.67 19.77 18.04
CA THR A 90 2.90 18.39 18.50
C THR A 90 3.02 18.26 20.02
N THR A 91 3.05 19.37 20.78
CA THR A 91 3.01 19.33 22.24
C THR A 91 1.70 18.77 22.79
N GLN A 92 0.64 18.79 21.96
CA GLN A 92 -0.67 18.22 22.28
C GLN A 92 -0.76 16.70 22.05
N PHE A 93 0.28 16.06 21.50
CA PHE A 93 0.29 14.62 21.23
C PHE A 93 0.56 13.84 22.52
N ASN A 94 -0.49 13.68 23.30
CA ASN A 94 -0.51 12.92 24.54
C ASN A 94 -1.31 11.60 24.38
N SER A 95 -1.49 10.88 25.46
CA SER A 95 -2.22 9.60 25.45
C SER A 95 -3.66 9.73 24.93
N ALA A 96 -4.37 10.81 25.27
CA ALA A 96 -5.73 11.04 24.79
C ALA A 96 -5.77 11.27 23.26
N PHE A 97 -4.78 11.98 22.72
CA PHE A 97 -4.63 12.15 21.29
C PHE A 97 -4.35 10.80 20.60
N TYR A 98 -3.47 9.97 21.17
CA TYR A 98 -3.18 8.65 20.59
C TYR A 98 -4.37 7.69 20.69
N ASP A 99 -5.13 7.73 21.77
CA ASP A 99 -6.36 6.95 21.90
C ASP A 99 -7.38 7.36 20.82
N LEU A 100 -7.55 8.67 20.56
CA LEU A 100 -8.41 9.19 19.50
C LEU A 100 -7.93 8.76 18.12
N LEU A 101 -6.62 8.83 17.84
CA LEU A 101 -6.02 8.36 16.61
C LEU A 101 -6.31 6.87 16.39
N MET A 102 -6.17 6.08 17.46
CA MET A 102 -6.43 4.65 17.44
C MET A 102 -7.92 4.30 17.33
N ASP A 103 -8.83 5.20 17.68
CA ASP A 103 -10.27 5.00 17.47
C ASP A 103 -10.68 5.25 16.01
N GLN A 104 -10.00 6.13 15.31
CA GLN A 104 -10.29 6.46 13.92
C GLN A 104 -9.70 5.45 12.93
N LEU A 105 -8.45 5.03 13.09
CA LEU A 105 -7.62 4.10 12.29
C LEU A 105 -7.52 4.37 10.78
N THR A 106 -8.59 4.78 10.11
CA THR A 106 -8.60 5.08 8.68
C THR A 106 -8.88 6.57 8.47
N PHE A 107 -7.95 7.27 7.78
CA PHE A 107 -8.01 8.71 7.56
C PHE A 107 -8.13 9.05 6.08
N ASP A 108 -7.47 8.27 5.23
CA ASP A 108 -7.41 8.41 3.78
C ASP A 108 -6.95 7.08 3.14
N ASP A 109 -6.68 7.10 1.84
CA ASP A 109 -6.19 5.93 1.10
C ASP A 109 -4.83 5.40 1.58
N HIS A 110 -4.02 6.23 2.25
CA HIS A 110 -2.73 5.81 2.81
C HIS A 110 -2.89 4.90 4.03
N THR A 111 -4.02 5.02 4.74
CA THR A 111 -4.32 4.28 5.97
C THR A 111 -5.41 3.22 5.78
N GLU A 112 -6.04 3.15 4.61
CA GLU A 112 -7.11 2.19 4.29
C GLU A 112 -6.59 0.74 4.18
N LYS A 113 -7.47 -0.25 4.37
CA LYS A 113 -7.13 -1.67 4.26
C LYS A 113 -6.69 -2.04 2.84
N GLN A 114 -5.66 -2.87 2.73
CA GLN A 114 -5.13 -3.30 1.43
C GLN A 114 -6.13 -4.16 0.65
N VAL A 115 -6.93 -4.94 1.36
CA VAL A 115 -7.96 -5.80 0.74
C VAL A 115 -8.96 -5.01 -0.10
N TYR A 116 -9.26 -3.76 0.25
CA TYR A 116 -10.21 -2.94 -0.53
C TYR A 116 -9.65 -2.51 -1.90
N PHE A 117 -8.32 -2.43 -2.05
CA PHE A 117 -7.70 -2.12 -3.33
C PHE A 117 -7.72 -3.30 -4.32
N VAL A 118 -7.89 -4.51 -3.82
CA VAL A 118 -7.89 -5.73 -4.62
C VAL A 118 -9.28 -6.37 -4.71
N GLU A 119 -10.25 -5.81 -4.03
CA GLU A 119 -11.63 -6.27 -4.06
C GLU A 119 -12.19 -6.23 -5.48
N GLY A 120 -12.77 -7.34 -5.92
CA GLY A 120 -13.32 -7.48 -7.27
C GLY A 120 -12.30 -7.83 -8.36
N LEU A 121 -11.00 -7.94 -8.05
CA LEU A 121 -10.03 -8.54 -8.96
C LEU A 121 -10.19 -10.07 -8.97
N ASP A 122 -9.99 -10.68 -10.15
CA ASP A 122 -9.87 -12.14 -10.25
C ASP A 122 -8.52 -12.58 -9.65
N PRO A 123 -8.52 -13.34 -8.53
CA PRO A 123 -7.28 -13.78 -7.90
C PRO A 123 -6.38 -14.60 -8.81
N ASN A 124 -6.96 -15.33 -9.79
CA ASN A 124 -6.20 -16.12 -10.76
C ASN A 124 -5.41 -15.26 -11.76
N ARG A 125 -5.75 -13.99 -11.84
CA ARG A 125 -5.09 -12.99 -12.70
C ARG A 125 -4.24 -12.02 -11.90
N CYS A 126 -4.00 -12.31 -10.61
CA CYS A 126 -3.15 -11.49 -9.77
C CYS A 126 -1.82 -12.17 -9.48
N THR A 127 -0.74 -11.43 -9.65
CA THR A 127 0.57 -11.77 -9.09
C THR A 127 0.77 -10.92 -7.86
N TYR A 128 0.87 -11.56 -6.71
CA TYR A 128 1.11 -10.87 -5.45
C TYR A 128 2.59 -10.87 -5.10
N MET A 129 3.11 -9.73 -4.64
CA MET A 129 4.46 -9.58 -4.11
C MET A 129 4.41 -8.92 -2.74
N LEU A 130 5.36 -9.28 -1.88
CA LEU A 130 5.55 -8.59 -0.61
C LEU A 130 6.56 -7.46 -0.77
N CYS A 131 6.26 -6.31 -0.15
CA CYS A 131 7.18 -5.18 -0.04
C CYS A 131 8.17 -5.45 1.10
N ASP A 132 9.10 -6.36 0.86
CA ASP A 132 10.19 -6.75 1.75
C ASP A 132 11.55 -6.44 1.13
N GLU A 133 12.63 -6.91 1.72
CA GLU A 133 14.01 -6.73 1.24
C GLU A 133 14.26 -7.30 -0.15
N ASN A 134 13.48 -8.30 -0.57
CA ASN A 134 13.60 -8.95 -1.87
C ASN A 134 12.71 -8.32 -2.95
N TYR A 135 11.83 -7.38 -2.58
CA TYR A 135 10.83 -6.82 -3.49
C TYR A 135 11.41 -6.36 -4.82
N ARG A 136 12.47 -5.57 -4.80
CA ARG A 136 13.08 -4.99 -6.02
C ARG A 136 13.60 -6.07 -6.98
N LYS A 137 14.25 -7.08 -6.43
CA LYS A 137 14.73 -8.24 -7.20
C LYS A 137 13.57 -9.02 -7.80
N ASN A 138 12.55 -9.31 -6.99
CA ASN A 138 11.36 -10.05 -7.41
C ASN A 138 10.58 -9.30 -8.50
N PHE A 139 10.44 -7.98 -8.36
CA PHE A 139 9.80 -7.13 -9.37
C PHE A 139 10.55 -7.16 -10.71
N THR A 140 11.88 -7.00 -10.68
CA THR A 140 12.71 -7.08 -11.91
C THR A 140 12.59 -8.46 -12.58
N SER A 141 12.67 -9.54 -11.79
CA SER A 141 12.50 -10.91 -12.31
C SER A 141 11.09 -11.11 -12.89
N TRP A 142 10.07 -10.56 -12.25
CA TRP A 142 8.70 -10.64 -12.77
C TRP A 142 8.57 -9.94 -14.12
N LEU A 143 9.11 -8.74 -14.29
CA LEU A 143 9.09 -8.03 -15.57
C LEU A 143 9.78 -8.86 -16.67
N HIS A 144 10.95 -9.43 -16.39
CA HIS A 144 11.65 -10.29 -17.33
C HIS A 144 10.83 -11.52 -17.73
N ASN A 145 10.17 -12.17 -16.77
CA ASN A 145 9.30 -13.32 -17.01
C ASN A 145 8.06 -12.96 -17.85
N GLN A 146 7.66 -11.68 -17.86
CA GLN A 146 6.60 -11.16 -18.72
C GLN A 146 7.13 -10.72 -20.11
N GLY A 147 8.41 -10.97 -20.42
CA GLY A 147 9.03 -10.56 -21.66
C GLY A 147 9.34 -9.07 -21.78
N ILE A 148 9.27 -8.35 -20.67
CA ILE A 148 9.57 -6.92 -20.62
C ILE A 148 11.06 -6.74 -20.36
N GLN A 149 11.78 -6.19 -21.34
CA GLN A 149 13.16 -5.78 -21.14
C GLN A 149 13.19 -4.56 -20.22
N SER A 150 13.59 -4.78 -18.98
CA SER A 150 13.77 -3.73 -18.00
C SER A 150 15.25 -3.50 -17.75
N LYS A 151 15.61 -2.25 -17.41
CA LYS A 151 16.91 -1.97 -16.78
C LYS A 151 16.95 -2.69 -15.43
N ASP A 152 18.14 -2.94 -14.90
CA ASP A 152 18.28 -3.42 -13.54
C ASP A 152 17.87 -2.30 -12.55
N TYR A 153 16.58 -2.26 -12.23
CA TYR A 153 16.00 -1.28 -11.30
C TYR A 153 16.38 -1.56 -9.84
N SER A 154 17.02 -2.67 -9.53
CA SER A 154 17.45 -2.99 -8.17
C SER A 154 18.41 -1.94 -7.60
N ARG A 155 19.13 -1.23 -8.48
CA ARG A 155 20.11 -0.19 -8.15
C ARG A 155 19.57 1.23 -8.11
N TYR A 156 18.34 1.46 -8.57
CA TYR A 156 17.75 2.81 -8.56
C TYR A 156 17.22 3.14 -7.17
N ASN A 157 17.98 3.95 -6.44
CA ASN A 157 17.51 4.64 -5.25
C ASN A 157 16.74 5.88 -5.69
N TYR A 158 15.45 5.77 -5.97
CA TYR A 158 14.62 6.96 -6.05
C TYR A 158 14.58 7.61 -4.65
N GLN A 159 15.13 8.83 -4.58
CA GLN A 159 15.36 9.58 -3.34
C GLN A 159 14.07 10.10 -2.67
N HIS A 160 12.91 9.55 -2.96
CA HIS A 160 11.69 9.83 -2.20
C HIS A 160 11.65 9.07 -0.88
N THR A 161 12.83 8.88 -0.28
CA THR A 161 12.91 8.33 1.06
C THR A 161 12.52 9.40 2.07
N THR A 162 11.85 9.00 3.13
CA THR A 162 11.54 9.79 4.32
C THR A 162 12.73 10.62 4.85
N ALA A 163 13.95 10.21 4.51
CA ALA A 163 15.20 10.81 4.96
C ALA A 163 15.40 12.29 4.52
N GLY A 164 14.79 12.71 3.41
CA GLY A 164 14.97 14.08 2.89
C GLY A 164 13.91 15.09 3.35
N ASN A 165 12.80 14.67 3.95
CA ASN A 165 11.74 15.58 4.39
C ASN A 165 11.72 15.71 5.93
N PRO A 166 12.06 16.91 6.48
CA PRO A 166 12.13 17.12 7.93
C PRO A 166 10.79 16.88 8.65
N THR A 167 9.69 17.34 8.05
CA THR A 167 8.32 17.18 8.59
C THR A 167 7.97 15.70 8.70
N ARG A 168 8.25 14.93 7.65
CA ARG A 168 8.00 13.49 7.63
C ARG A 168 8.85 12.75 8.64
N ARG A 169 10.11 13.15 8.84
CA ARG A 169 10.99 12.59 9.88
C ARG A 169 10.43 12.86 11.26
N ARG A 170 10.03 14.11 11.55
CA ARG A 170 9.41 14.50 12.81
C ARG A 170 8.19 13.63 13.14
N PHE A 171 7.25 13.47 12.20
CA PHE A 171 6.06 12.64 12.45
C PHE A 171 6.40 11.15 12.58
N LYS A 172 7.39 10.65 11.86
CA LYS A 172 7.85 9.28 12.04
C LYS A 172 8.36 9.03 13.46
N GLU A 173 9.14 9.94 14.02
CA GLU A 173 9.62 9.85 15.41
C GLU A 173 8.48 9.92 16.43
N ILE A 174 7.51 10.81 16.20
CA ILE A 174 6.34 10.98 17.06
C ILE A 174 5.44 9.74 17.08
N PHE A 175 5.19 9.12 15.91
CA PHE A 175 4.26 7.99 15.81
C PHE A 175 4.93 6.61 15.95
N ALA A 176 6.24 6.51 15.87
CA ALA A 176 6.94 5.24 16.05
C ALA A 176 6.56 4.50 17.35
N PRO A 177 6.45 5.17 18.53
CA PRO A 177 6.08 4.48 19.77
C PRO A 177 4.68 3.84 19.77
N LEU A 178 3.80 4.19 18.83
CA LEU A 178 2.47 3.56 18.73
C LEU A 178 2.56 2.06 18.43
N ILE A 179 3.54 1.65 17.63
CA ILE A 179 3.73 0.25 17.27
C ILE A 179 4.52 -0.54 18.32
N ASP A 180 5.04 0.12 19.35
CA ASP A 180 5.67 -0.52 20.50
C ASP A 180 4.68 -0.75 21.65
N ASN A 181 3.49 -0.15 21.59
CA ASN A 181 2.46 -0.30 22.60
C ASN A 181 1.58 -1.54 22.30
N PRO A 182 1.60 -2.58 23.17
CA PRO A 182 0.85 -3.82 22.94
C PRO A 182 -0.67 -3.59 22.72
N LYS A 183 -1.29 -2.65 23.47
CA LYS A 183 -2.71 -2.29 23.33
C LYS A 183 -3.02 -1.79 21.91
N TYR A 184 -2.16 -0.95 21.36
CA TYR A 184 -2.36 -0.37 20.04
C TYR A 184 -2.06 -1.37 18.92
N ILE A 185 -1.01 -2.17 19.08
CA ILE A 185 -0.69 -3.27 18.15
C ILE A 185 -1.83 -4.27 18.04
N GLU A 186 -2.42 -4.69 19.16
CA GLU A 186 -3.56 -5.62 19.15
C GLU A 186 -4.75 -5.01 18.40
N LYS A 187 -5.06 -3.73 18.65
CA LYS A 187 -6.13 -3.01 17.97
C LYS A 187 -5.89 -2.92 16.46
N LEU A 188 -4.66 -2.58 16.04
CA LEU A 188 -4.26 -2.53 14.63
C LEU A 188 -4.38 -3.93 13.97
N LYS A 189 -3.86 -4.96 14.60
CA LYS A 189 -3.95 -6.34 14.07
C LYS A 189 -5.40 -6.79 13.91
N LYS A 190 -6.27 -6.46 14.88
CA LYS A 190 -7.70 -6.74 14.78
C LYS A 190 -8.35 -5.98 13.63
N HIS A 191 -8.03 -4.70 13.46
CA HIS A 191 -8.58 -3.88 12.38
C HIS A 191 -8.16 -4.39 10.99
N PHE A 192 -6.88 -4.75 10.83
CA PHE A 192 -6.29 -5.21 9.58
C PHE A 192 -6.27 -6.75 9.43
N HIS A 193 -7.12 -7.48 10.15
CA HIS A 193 -7.10 -8.95 10.14
C HIS A 193 -7.27 -9.55 8.73
N LEU A 194 -8.06 -8.91 7.85
CA LEU A 194 -8.24 -9.35 6.46
C LEU A 194 -6.96 -9.17 5.64
N ASP A 195 -6.23 -8.06 5.84
CA ASP A 195 -4.95 -7.83 5.19
C ASP A 195 -3.92 -8.89 5.63
N TYR A 196 -3.89 -9.25 6.91
CA TYR A 196 -3.05 -10.33 7.40
C TYR A 196 -3.42 -11.68 6.80
N ARG A 197 -4.72 -11.98 6.67
CA ARG A 197 -5.18 -13.21 5.99
C ARG A 197 -4.72 -13.23 4.53
N LEU A 198 -4.85 -12.13 3.81
CA LEU A 198 -4.39 -12.01 2.43
C LEU A 198 -2.87 -12.25 2.33
N ILE A 199 -2.06 -11.58 3.15
CA ILE A 199 -0.60 -11.74 3.16
C ILE A 199 -0.19 -13.17 3.53
N TRP A 200 -0.84 -13.76 4.53
CA TRP A 200 -0.59 -15.13 4.93
C TRP A 200 -0.85 -16.10 3.77
N SER A 201 -1.97 -15.92 3.07
CA SER A 201 -2.31 -16.74 1.91
C SER A 201 -1.28 -16.63 0.79
N VAL A 202 -0.78 -15.42 0.51
CA VAL A 202 0.30 -15.19 -0.47
C VAL A 202 1.58 -15.93 -0.06
N ARG A 203 1.93 -15.93 1.22
CA ARG A 203 3.14 -16.60 1.74
C ARG A 203 3.08 -18.12 1.68
N PHE A 204 1.93 -18.71 2.01
CA PHE A 204 1.80 -20.16 2.17
C PHE A 204 1.36 -20.89 0.90
N TYR A 205 0.50 -20.28 0.10
CA TYR A 205 -0.07 -20.94 -1.08
C TYR A 205 0.51 -20.43 -2.40
N GLY A 206 1.31 -19.36 -2.35
CA GLY A 206 1.76 -18.69 -3.57
C GLY A 206 0.59 -18.14 -4.39
N ASN A 207 0.86 -17.76 -5.63
CA ASN A 207 -0.16 -17.18 -6.50
C ASN A 207 -1.22 -18.19 -7.04
N GLN A 208 -1.07 -19.49 -6.78
CA GLN A 208 -1.89 -20.52 -7.44
C GLN A 208 -3.16 -20.93 -6.68
N GLN A 209 -3.37 -20.52 -5.41
CA GLN A 209 -4.48 -21.04 -4.57
C GLN A 209 -5.34 -19.97 -3.85
N LEU A 210 -5.33 -18.73 -4.31
CA LEU A 210 -6.09 -17.64 -3.66
C LEU A 210 -7.60 -17.68 -3.92
N THR A 211 -8.08 -18.59 -4.75
CA THR A 211 -9.49 -18.72 -5.16
C THR A 211 -10.46 -19.06 -4.00
N SER A 212 -10.00 -19.65 -2.90
CA SER A 212 -10.88 -20.12 -1.82
C SER A 212 -11.13 -19.10 -0.70
N ILE A 213 -10.49 -17.94 -0.70
CA ILE A 213 -10.52 -17.01 0.43
C ILE A 213 -11.55 -15.87 0.26
N HIS A 214 -11.97 -15.61 -0.96
CA HIS A 214 -12.91 -14.51 -1.27
C HIS A 214 -14.40 -14.88 -1.13
N THR A 215 -14.75 -16.11 -0.75
CA THR A 215 -16.14 -16.60 -0.65
C THR A 215 -16.60 -16.89 0.77
N GLY A 216 -15.94 -16.36 1.79
CA GLY A 216 -16.29 -16.54 3.19
C GLY A 216 -16.54 -15.25 3.94
#